data_bb34a277df6987bacbd3eae8b0230036
#
_entry.id   bb34a277df6987bacbd3eae8b0230036
#
_cell.length_a   1.000
_cell.length_b   1.000
_cell.length_c   1.000
_cell.angle_alpha   90.00
_cell.angle_beta   90.00
_cell.angle_gamma   90.00
#
_symmetry.space_group_name_H-M   'P 1'
#
loop_
_entity.id
_entity.type
_entity.pdbx_description
1 polymer ?
#
loop_
_entity_poly.entity_id
_entity_poly.type
_entity_poly.pdbx_seq_one_letter_code
_entity_poly.pdbx_strand_id
1 'polypeptide(L)'
;LLLLEYLKAGYASARLMSLMIALMFWPLKSIGIAIKMTRLYAGQVAHERKPGVQFLQQIYFAWFNGISPAMYYQMGMAASRRGVSPSEWMQSGHAALLTRIFRKNKKLIEINDKFVFYLLLKKKHVKVIPVLAVYESGRSKEIAGQLPDGFIDSGTEEIFVKPCRSSRGQGASIWRRGASGRWTQKVDASSDRSRPGKTGCRSAASLSPAGLVAQLAEQSMLKSLLVQPRIVNHPDIAAIFGNGLMSIRVLSGIADGEVRILRTVSYAPALQSITSQTGFIVEVDRDSGTLGRVFNHGPDQIFAVTHPQTGVVIQGVRLPCWEELLLEVSRAHRALADYAFLAWDAAISPQGPVIIEANGNFETHSLQRPGSKPLIDDEFLSIFESWRNLTLESGGRSQ
;
A
#
# COMPACT_ATOMS: atom_id res chain seq x y z
N LEU A 1 -10.60 0.06 23.11
CA LEU A 1 -11.25 -1.18 22.66
C LEU A 1 -10.23 -2.14 22.01
N LEU A 2 -9.49 -1.73 20.97
CA LEU A 2 -8.47 -2.55 20.31
C LEU A 2 -7.38 -3.07 21.24
N LEU A 3 -6.93 -2.26 22.22
CA LEU A 3 -5.94 -2.67 23.20
C LEU A 3 -6.50 -3.77 24.13
N LEU A 4 -7.76 -3.67 24.51
CA LEU A 4 -8.44 -4.66 25.34
C LEU A 4 -8.57 -6.00 24.65
N GLU A 5 -8.92 -5.99 23.36
CA GLU A 5 -9.00 -7.21 22.53
C GLU A 5 -7.61 -7.82 22.30
N TYR A 6 -6.57 -7.01 22.15
CA TYR A 6 -5.19 -7.47 22.08
C TYR A 6 -4.72 -8.19 23.36
N LEU A 7 -5.09 -7.65 24.51
CA LEU A 7 -4.76 -8.27 25.81
C LEU A 7 -5.54 -9.56 26.03
N LYS A 8 -6.82 -9.61 25.63
CA LYS A 8 -7.65 -10.84 25.70
C LYS A 8 -7.14 -11.95 24.78
N ALA A 9 -6.51 -11.62 23.66
CA ALA A 9 -5.95 -12.58 22.71
C ALA A 9 -4.67 -13.29 23.21
N GLY A 10 -4.27 -13.09 24.47
CA GLY A 10 -3.25 -13.92 25.14
C GLY A 10 -1.81 -13.70 24.68
N TYR A 11 -1.47 -12.51 24.21
CA TYR A 11 -0.08 -12.19 23.84
C TYR A 11 0.80 -11.91 25.08
N ALA A 12 1.69 -12.81 25.29
CA ALA A 12 2.58 -13.11 26.42
C ALA A 12 3.21 -11.94 27.20
N SER A 13 3.48 -12.21 28.47
CA SER A 13 4.02 -11.38 29.54
C SER A 13 5.24 -10.49 29.22
N ALA A 14 6.19 -10.91 28.36
CA ALA A 14 7.35 -10.11 27.97
C ALA A 14 6.99 -8.88 27.09
N ARG A 15 5.89 -8.96 26.33
CA ARG A 15 5.39 -7.82 25.54
C ARG A 15 4.54 -6.87 26.36
N LEU A 16 3.91 -7.35 27.42
CA LEU A 16 3.15 -6.52 28.35
C LEU A 16 4.08 -5.53 29.06
N MET A 17 5.25 -5.98 29.52
CA MET A 17 6.24 -5.11 30.17
C MET A 17 6.79 -4.05 29.20
N SER A 18 7.09 -4.42 27.95
CA SER A 18 7.47 -3.44 26.91
C SER A 18 6.37 -2.44 26.61
N LEU A 19 5.12 -2.87 26.64
CA LEU A 19 3.96 -2.01 26.45
C LEU A 19 3.78 -1.04 27.62
N MET A 20 3.93 -1.52 28.87
CA MET A 20 3.87 -0.69 30.07
C MET A 20 4.96 0.38 30.10
N ILE A 21 6.21 0.01 29.76
CA ILE A 21 7.32 0.94 29.63
C ILE A 21 7.03 1.97 28.53
N ALA A 22 6.53 1.54 27.37
CA ALA A 22 6.17 2.43 26.28
C ALA A 22 5.06 3.42 26.71
N LEU A 23 4.03 2.96 27.41
CA LEU A 23 2.96 3.79 27.93
C LEU A 23 3.44 4.79 28.97
N MET A 24 4.40 4.42 29.81
CA MET A 24 4.98 5.31 30.82
C MET A 24 5.80 6.45 30.19
N PHE A 25 6.57 6.18 29.14
CA PHE A 25 7.38 7.20 28.45
C PHE A 25 6.63 7.92 27.32
N TRP A 26 5.50 7.40 26.87
CA TRP A 26 4.73 7.96 25.77
C TRP A 26 4.30 9.42 25.99
N PRO A 27 3.82 9.86 27.17
CA PRO A 27 3.46 11.25 27.40
C PRO A 27 4.62 12.21 27.12
N LEU A 28 5.79 11.97 27.68
CA LEU A 28 6.97 12.83 27.49
C LEU A 28 7.44 12.83 26.02
N LYS A 29 7.53 11.64 25.40
CA LYS A 29 7.91 11.49 24.00
C LYS A 29 6.93 12.22 23.07
N SER A 30 5.63 12.11 23.33
CA SER A 30 4.61 12.77 22.51
C SER A 30 4.67 14.28 22.58
N ILE A 31 5.00 14.87 23.74
CA ILE A 31 5.22 16.31 23.89
C ILE A 31 6.37 16.77 22.99
N GLY A 32 7.52 16.09 23.04
CA GLY A 32 8.68 16.42 22.21
C GLY A 32 8.34 16.36 20.72
N ILE A 33 7.62 15.32 20.30
CA ILE A 33 7.16 15.18 18.90
C ILE A 33 6.16 16.31 18.57
N ALA A 34 5.20 16.62 19.43
CA ALA A 34 4.20 17.66 19.19
C ALA A 34 4.84 19.04 19.03
N ILE A 35 5.84 19.39 19.86
CA ILE A 35 6.61 20.63 19.72
C ILE A 35 7.27 20.69 18.34
N LYS A 36 7.96 19.61 17.93
CA LYS A 36 8.60 19.52 16.64
C LYS A 36 7.59 19.65 15.48
N MET A 37 6.50 18.91 15.51
CA MET A 37 5.47 18.92 14.47
C MET A 37 4.77 20.29 14.38
N THR A 38 4.42 20.90 15.51
CA THR A 38 3.83 22.24 15.53
C THR A 38 4.77 23.29 14.92
N ARG A 39 6.06 23.26 15.25
CA ARG A 39 7.06 24.18 14.64
C ARG A 39 7.17 24.02 13.13
N LEU A 40 7.11 22.78 12.63
CA LEU A 40 7.28 22.50 11.20
C LEU A 40 6.02 22.82 10.39
N TYR A 41 4.83 22.54 10.92
CA TYR A 41 3.62 22.46 10.09
C TYR A 41 2.48 23.38 10.50
N ALA A 42 2.47 23.92 11.72
CA ALA A 42 1.33 24.72 12.20
C ALA A 42 1.11 25.98 11.36
N GLY A 43 2.18 26.59 10.84
CA GLY A 43 2.07 27.77 9.98
C GLY A 43 1.37 27.52 8.66
N GLN A 44 1.45 26.30 8.12
CA GLN A 44 0.84 25.91 6.84
C GLN A 44 -0.69 25.81 6.94
N VAL A 45 -1.23 25.57 8.14
CA VAL A 45 -2.66 25.43 8.42
C VAL A 45 -3.16 26.43 9.48
N ALA A 46 -2.39 27.50 9.73
CA ALA A 46 -2.69 28.51 10.74
C ALA A 46 -4.01 29.25 10.48
N HIS A 47 -4.45 29.37 9.24
CA HIS A 47 -5.73 29.94 8.85
C HIS A 47 -6.93 29.11 9.33
N GLU A 48 -6.76 27.82 9.58
CA GLU A 48 -7.83 26.96 10.09
C GLU A 48 -7.82 26.91 11.63
N ARG A 49 -6.63 26.85 12.25
CA ARG A 49 -6.48 26.76 13.71
C ARG A 49 -5.17 27.38 14.18
N LYS A 50 -5.22 28.10 15.30
CA LYS A 50 -4.02 28.70 15.93
C LYS A 50 -3.00 27.61 16.32
N PRO A 51 -1.68 27.84 16.20
CA PRO A 51 -0.63 26.86 16.54
C PRO A 51 -0.75 26.26 17.94
N GLY A 52 -1.10 27.08 18.95
CA GLY A 52 -1.28 26.60 20.33
C GLY A 52 -2.44 25.60 20.46
N VAL A 53 -3.55 25.81 19.72
CA VAL A 53 -4.67 24.87 19.67
C VAL A 53 -4.26 23.57 18.99
N GLN A 54 -3.52 23.66 17.88
CA GLN A 54 -3.00 22.47 17.20
C GLN A 54 -2.08 21.66 18.11
N PHE A 55 -1.21 22.33 18.90
CA PHE A 55 -0.33 21.66 19.86
C PHE A 55 -1.14 20.92 20.94
N LEU A 56 -2.12 21.58 21.57
CA LEU A 56 -2.95 20.95 22.60
C LEU A 56 -3.76 19.77 22.05
N GLN A 57 -4.29 19.88 20.84
CA GLN A 57 -4.98 18.78 20.17
C GLN A 57 -4.07 17.58 19.92
N GLN A 58 -2.82 17.79 19.47
CA GLN A 58 -1.86 16.72 19.30
C GLN A 58 -1.60 15.97 20.60
N ILE A 59 -1.43 16.69 21.71
CA ILE A 59 -1.25 16.09 23.04
C ILE A 59 -2.48 15.30 23.46
N TYR A 60 -3.66 15.89 23.34
CA TYR A 60 -4.92 15.22 23.66
C TYR A 60 -5.08 13.92 22.86
N PHE A 61 -4.87 13.97 21.55
CA PHE A 61 -5.01 12.80 20.69
C PHE A 61 -3.94 11.74 20.97
N ALA A 62 -2.73 12.15 21.32
CA ALA A 62 -1.68 11.21 21.68
C ALA A 62 -1.96 10.48 22.99
N TRP A 63 -2.44 11.19 24.00
CA TRP A 63 -2.62 10.62 25.33
C TRP A 63 -3.91 9.80 25.47
N PHE A 64 -4.99 10.26 24.88
CA PHE A 64 -6.30 9.63 25.07
C PHE A 64 -6.73 8.71 23.92
N ASN A 65 -6.14 8.87 22.74
CA ASN A 65 -6.53 8.10 21.54
C ASN A 65 -5.38 7.35 20.87
N GLY A 66 -4.15 7.49 21.38
CA GLY A 66 -2.97 6.81 20.84
C GLY A 66 -2.56 7.29 19.45
N ILE A 67 -3.05 8.44 18.98
CA ILE A 67 -2.69 9.03 17.69
C ILE A 67 -1.40 9.84 17.86
N SER A 68 -0.34 9.45 17.18
CA SER A 68 0.93 10.18 17.28
C SER A 68 0.80 11.61 16.74
N PRO A 69 1.54 12.60 17.32
CA PRO A 69 1.51 13.98 16.83
C PRO A 69 1.89 14.13 15.34
N ALA A 70 2.73 13.24 14.81
CA ALA A 70 3.05 13.23 13.38
C ALA A 70 1.82 12.85 12.53
N MET A 71 1.02 11.89 12.99
CA MET A 71 -0.21 11.46 12.31
C MET A 71 -1.28 12.55 12.27
N TYR A 72 -1.31 13.44 13.26
CA TYR A 72 -2.24 14.57 13.31
C TYR A 72 -2.20 15.42 12.03
N TYR A 73 -1.00 15.75 11.53
CA TYR A 73 -0.84 16.47 10.27
C TYR A 73 -0.98 15.55 9.05
N GLN A 74 -0.40 14.35 9.09
CA GLN A 74 -0.45 13.41 7.96
C GLN A 74 -1.88 12.99 7.60
N MET A 75 -2.77 12.88 8.58
CA MET A 75 -4.19 12.57 8.36
C MET A 75 -5.03 13.80 8.00
N GLY A 76 -4.46 15.01 8.02
CA GLY A 76 -5.19 16.24 7.74
C GLY A 76 -6.12 16.69 8.87
N MET A 77 -5.94 16.19 10.11
CA MET A 77 -6.80 16.52 11.24
C MET A 77 -6.73 18.00 11.60
N ALA A 78 -5.61 18.65 11.37
CA ALA A 78 -5.42 20.08 11.59
C ALA A 78 -6.35 20.96 10.77
N ALA A 79 -6.68 20.53 9.54
CA ALA A 79 -7.57 21.26 8.60
C ALA A 79 -9.03 20.80 8.69
N SER A 80 -9.35 19.82 9.51
CA SER A 80 -10.72 19.34 9.64
C SER A 80 -11.61 20.40 10.32
N ARG A 81 -12.60 20.90 9.60
CA ARG A 81 -13.58 21.88 10.08
C ARG A 81 -14.67 21.27 10.96
N ARG A 82 -14.90 19.96 10.82
CA ARG A 82 -15.88 19.23 11.66
C ARG A 82 -15.25 18.89 12.99
N GLY A 83 -16.05 18.87 14.05
CA GLY A 83 -15.65 18.28 15.33
C GLY A 83 -15.21 16.85 15.10
N VAL A 84 -13.91 16.62 15.15
CA VAL A 84 -13.33 15.29 14.87
C VAL A 84 -13.32 14.54 16.19
N SER A 85 -14.07 13.45 16.27
CA SER A 85 -13.88 12.48 17.33
C SER A 85 -12.59 11.70 17.07
N PRO A 86 -11.58 11.83 17.94
CA PRO A 86 -10.30 11.12 17.71
C PRO A 86 -10.45 9.60 17.66
N SER A 87 -11.50 9.03 18.25
CA SER A 87 -11.80 7.60 18.26
C SER A 87 -12.18 7.06 16.88
N GLU A 88 -12.58 7.91 15.96
CA GLU A 88 -12.93 7.54 14.57
C GLU A 88 -11.70 7.43 13.66
N TRP A 89 -10.54 7.92 14.13
CA TRP A 89 -9.31 7.92 13.35
C TRP A 89 -8.41 6.74 13.69
N MET A 90 -7.86 6.13 12.67
CA MET A 90 -7.00 4.97 12.78
C MET A 90 -5.57 5.28 12.32
N GLN A 91 -4.57 4.98 13.13
CA GLN A 91 -3.18 4.98 12.67
C GLN A 91 -2.74 3.59 12.18
N SER A 92 -1.68 3.54 11.35
CA SER A 92 -1.23 2.31 10.69
C SER A 92 -0.88 1.17 11.66
N GLY A 93 -0.43 1.48 12.88
CA GLY A 93 -0.22 0.47 13.92
C GLY A 93 -1.49 -0.28 14.32
N HIS A 94 -2.65 0.39 14.28
CA HIS A 94 -3.94 -0.23 14.57
C HIS A 94 -4.36 -1.20 13.44
N ALA A 95 -4.06 -0.88 12.18
CA ALA A 95 -4.34 -1.78 11.06
C ALA A 95 -3.56 -3.10 11.17
N ALA A 96 -2.27 -3.03 11.54
CA ALA A 96 -1.47 -4.23 11.80
C ALA A 96 -2.04 -5.09 12.93
N LEU A 97 -2.58 -4.43 13.97
CA LEU A 97 -3.20 -5.10 15.10
C LEU A 97 -4.50 -5.79 14.70
N LEU A 98 -5.36 -5.10 13.94
CA LEU A 98 -6.60 -5.68 13.39
C LEU A 98 -6.34 -6.94 12.60
N THR A 99 -5.36 -6.91 11.69
CA THR A 99 -4.99 -8.06 10.88
C THR A 99 -4.48 -9.25 11.72
N ARG A 100 -3.88 -8.98 12.87
CA ARG A 100 -3.44 -10.04 13.80
C ARG A 100 -4.60 -10.65 14.57
N ILE A 101 -5.55 -9.83 15.01
CA ILE A 101 -6.68 -10.25 15.83
C ILE A 101 -7.72 -10.93 14.95
N PHE A 102 -8.11 -10.29 13.86
CA PHE A 102 -9.22 -10.70 13.00
C PHE A 102 -8.73 -11.44 11.76
N ARG A 103 -8.20 -12.63 12.02
CA ARG A 103 -7.87 -13.61 10.98
C ARG A 103 -8.18 -15.02 11.48
N LYS A 104 -8.79 -15.84 10.64
CA LYS A 104 -9.15 -17.22 10.98
C LYS A 104 -7.93 -18.14 11.02
N ASN A 105 -7.02 -17.98 10.06
CA ASN A 105 -5.83 -18.78 9.95
C ASN A 105 -4.58 -18.05 10.48
N LYS A 106 -3.89 -18.63 11.46
CA LYS A 106 -2.69 -18.01 12.06
C LYS A 106 -1.40 -18.26 11.27
N LYS A 107 -1.40 -19.15 10.29
CA LYS A 107 -0.23 -19.53 9.48
C LYS A 107 -0.10 -18.73 8.18
N LEU A 108 -0.46 -17.47 8.18
CA LEU A 108 -0.60 -16.67 6.96
C LEU A 108 0.74 -16.34 6.31
N ILE A 109 1.03 -17.01 5.24
CA ILE A 109 2.14 -16.74 4.32
C ILE A 109 1.61 -16.07 3.04
N GLU A 110 0.32 -16.26 2.73
CA GLU A 110 -0.29 -16.03 1.42
C GLU A 110 -0.17 -14.59 0.93
N ILE A 111 -0.36 -13.59 1.81
CA ILE A 111 -0.25 -12.18 1.38
C ILE A 111 1.19 -11.63 1.47
N ASN A 112 2.08 -12.29 2.22
CA ASN A 112 3.46 -11.84 2.41
C ASN A 112 4.41 -12.40 1.34
N ASP A 113 4.02 -13.48 0.65
CA ASP A 113 4.77 -14.08 -0.43
C ASP A 113 4.02 -13.88 -1.75
N LYS A 114 4.58 -13.05 -2.63
CA LYS A 114 3.93 -12.63 -3.88
C LYS A 114 3.70 -13.79 -4.86
N PHE A 115 4.51 -14.85 -4.78
CA PHE A 115 4.29 -16.00 -5.64
C PHE A 115 3.16 -16.89 -5.11
N VAL A 116 3.12 -17.13 -3.80
CA VAL A 116 2.00 -17.86 -3.16
C VAL A 116 0.69 -17.10 -3.35
N PHE A 117 0.70 -15.79 -3.17
CA PHE A 117 -0.42 -14.90 -3.44
C PHE A 117 -0.94 -15.02 -4.89
N TYR A 118 -0.01 -14.98 -5.87
CA TYR A 118 -0.36 -15.16 -7.28
C TYR A 118 -1.03 -16.51 -7.54
N LEU A 119 -0.46 -17.61 -7.04
CA LEU A 119 -1.01 -18.96 -7.25
C LEU A 119 -2.41 -19.10 -6.65
N LEU A 120 -2.62 -18.56 -5.45
CA LEU A 120 -3.91 -18.59 -4.76
C LEU A 120 -4.98 -17.84 -5.55
N LEU A 121 -4.71 -16.61 -5.96
CA LEU A 121 -5.67 -15.79 -6.68
C LEU A 121 -5.91 -16.30 -8.10
N LYS A 122 -4.87 -16.80 -8.80
CA LYS A 122 -5.01 -17.45 -10.10
C LYS A 122 -5.95 -18.67 -10.03
N LYS A 123 -5.81 -19.52 -8.99
CA LYS A 123 -6.70 -20.65 -8.74
C LYS A 123 -8.15 -20.24 -8.53
N LYS A 124 -8.39 -19.01 -8.09
CA LYS A 124 -9.72 -18.42 -7.86
C LYS A 124 -10.20 -17.56 -9.03
N HIS A 125 -9.53 -17.63 -10.18
CA HIS A 125 -9.86 -16.89 -11.40
C HIS A 125 -9.89 -15.36 -11.21
N VAL A 126 -9.12 -14.82 -10.26
CA VAL A 126 -8.93 -13.38 -10.09
C VAL A 126 -7.88 -12.90 -11.11
N LYS A 127 -8.12 -11.74 -11.70
CA LYS A 127 -7.17 -11.10 -12.62
C LYS A 127 -5.96 -10.57 -11.84
N VAL A 128 -4.85 -11.30 -11.92
CA VAL A 128 -3.57 -10.94 -11.29
C VAL A 128 -2.50 -10.79 -12.35
N ILE A 129 -1.44 -10.03 -12.04
CA ILE A 129 -0.30 -9.89 -12.97
C ILE A 129 0.31 -11.27 -13.22
N PRO A 130 0.45 -11.70 -14.49
CA PRO A 130 1.05 -12.98 -14.81
C PRO A 130 2.47 -13.11 -14.22
N VAL A 131 2.84 -14.31 -13.84
CA VAL A 131 4.21 -14.63 -13.44
C VAL A 131 4.89 -15.33 -14.60
N LEU A 132 6.00 -14.77 -15.07
CA LEU A 132 6.79 -15.29 -16.19
C LEU A 132 7.84 -16.29 -15.73
N ALA A 133 8.48 -16.01 -14.57
CA ALA A 133 9.45 -16.91 -13.97
C ALA A 133 9.57 -16.64 -12.46
N VAL A 134 10.04 -17.65 -11.74
CA VAL A 134 10.43 -17.55 -10.33
C VAL A 134 11.82 -18.14 -10.19
N TYR A 135 12.73 -17.40 -9.55
CA TYR A 135 14.08 -17.87 -9.24
C TYR A 135 14.19 -18.05 -7.72
N GLU A 136 14.71 -19.22 -7.32
CA GLU A 136 14.92 -19.58 -5.93
C GLU A 136 16.19 -20.40 -5.79
N SER A 137 17.05 -20.05 -4.85
CA SER A 137 18.30 -20.79 -4.57
C SER A 137 19.16 -21.03 -5.82
N GLY A 138 19.32 -20.01 -6.65
CA GLY A 138 20.15 -20.05 -7.85
C GLY A 138 19.54 -20.73 -9.08
N ARG A 139 18.26 -21.09 -9.04
CA ARG A 139 17.60 -21.85 -10.13
C ARG A 139 16.24 -21.24 -10.48
N SER A 140 15.87 -21.36 -11.75
CA SER A 140 14.50 -21.12 -12.18
C SER A 140 13.60 -22.24 -11.68
N LYS A 141 12.46 -21.87 -11.08
CA LYS A 141 11.47 -22.79 -10.58
C LYS A 141 10.47 -23.11 -11.68
N GLU A 142 10.13 -24.38 -11.84
CA GLU A 142 9.09 -24.78 -12.75
C GLU A 142 7.73 -24.23 -12.32
N ILE A 143 7.03 -23.58 -13.24
CA ILE A 143 5.67 -23.10 -13.07
C ILE A 143 4.77 -23.88 -14.01
N ALA A 144 3.69 -24.44 -13.53
CA ALA A 144 2.79 -25.28 -14.30
C ALA A 144 2.39 -24.63 -15.66
N GLY A 145 2.73 -25.30 -16.75
CA GLY A 145 2.45 -24.86 -18.12
C GLY A 145 3.43 -23.82 -18.69
N GLN A 146 4.57 -23.56 -18.03
CA GLN A 146 5.59 -22.61 -18.51
C GLN A 146 6.96 -23.29 -18.52
N LEU A 147 7.71 -23.05 -19.59
CA LEU A 147 9.12 -23.47 -19.65
C LEU A 147 9.96 -22.61 -18.69
N PRO A 148 10.92 -23.18 -17.96
CA PRO A 148 11.92 -22.40 -17.26
C PRO A 148 12.54 -21.37 -18.21
N ASP A 149 12.59 -20.11 -17.77
CA ASP A 149 13.15 -18.99 -18.55
C ASP A 149 12.47 -18.70 -19.91
N GLY A 150 11.32 -19.30 -20.19
CA GLY A 150 10.57 -19.12 -21.45
C GLY A 150 10.16 -17.68 -21.75
N PHE A 151 10.22 -16.78 -20.77
CA PHE A 151 9.97 -15.35 -20.98
C PHE A 151 11.01 -14.70 -21.90
N ILE A 152 12.20 -15.26 -22.00
CA ILE A 152 13.28 -14.77 -22.87
C ILE A 152 12.84 -14.83 -24.34
N ASP A 153 12.10 -15.89 -24.73
CA ASP A 153 11.64 -16.12 -26.08
C ASP A 153 10.17 -15.74 -26.34
N SER A 154 9.46 -15.31 -25.29
CA SER A 154 8.01 -15.04 -25.36
C SER A 154 7.61 -13.75 -26.09
N GLY A 155 8.56 -13.00 -26.68
CA GLY A 155 8.29 -11.69 -27.28
C GLY A 155 8.07 -10.56 -26.24
N THR A 156 8.24 -10.83 -24.96
CA THR A 156 8.13 -9.83 -23.90
C THR A 156 9.24 -8.78 -24.04
N GLU A 157 8.86 -7.51 -24.17
CA GLU A 157 9.81 -6.40 -24.33
C GLU A 157 10.29 -5.81 -23.01
N GLU A 158 9.44 -5.78 -22.01
CA GLU A 158 9.78 -5.25 -20.68
C GLU A 158 9.32 -6.19 -19.57
N ILE A 159 10.21 -6.45 -18.62
CA ILE A 159 9.90 -7.24 -17.42
C ILE A 159 10.13 -6.43 -16.16
N PHE A 160 9.36 -6.78 -15.14
CA PHE A 160 9.48 -6.27 -13.77
C PHE A 160 9.93 -7.42 -12.87
N VAL A 161 11.10 -7.25 -12.26
CA VAL A 161 11.69 -8.24 -11.35
C VAL A 161 11.61 -7.69 -9.93
N LYS A 162 11.11 -8.50 -9.00
CA LYS A 162 11.01 -8.14 -7.58
C LYS A 162 11.23 -9.34 -6.67
N PRO A 163 11.73 -9.15 -5.43
CA PRO A 163 11.76 -10.25 -4.45
C PRO A 163 10.34 -10.75 -4.13
N CYS A 164 10.18 -12.05 -3.97
CA CYS A 164 8.91 -12.67 -3.56
C CYS A 164 8.44 -12.12 -2.22
N ARG A 165 9.37 -11.86 -1.30
CA ARG A 165 9.11 -11.27 0.02
C ARG A 165 9.86 -9.95 0.15
N SER A 166 9.16 -8.87 -0.07
CA SER A 166 9.67 -7.50 0.09
C SER A 166 8.51 -6.54 0.28
N SER A 167 8.79 -5.39 0.87
CA SER A 167 7.84 -4.30 1.03
C SER A 167 8.35 -3.03 0.33
N ARG A 168 7.46 -2.13 -0.01
CA ARG A 168 7.78 -0.79 -0.53
C ARG A 168 8.67 -0.78 -1.78
N GLY A 169 8.53 -1.78 -2.66
CA GLY A 169 9.31 -1.86 -3.90
C GLY A 169 10.81 -2.11 -3.72
N GLN A 170 11.27 -2.46 -2.51
CA GLN A 170 12.69 -2.72 -2.26
C GLN A 170 13.20 -3.90 -3.09
N GLY A 171 14.30 -3.66 -3.81
CA GLY A 171 14.93 -4.66 -4.67
C GLY A 171 14.19 -4.92 -5.99
N ALA A 172 13.21 -4.09 -6.35
CA ALA A 172 12.55 -4.17 -7.64
C ALA A 172 13.42 -3.53 -8.75
N SER A 173 13.33 -4.09 -9.94
CA SER A 173 14.00 -3.57 -11.14
C SER A 173 13.15 -3.79 -12.40
N ILE A 174 13.31 -2.88 -13.36
CA ILE A 174 12.74 -3.02 -14.71
C ILE A 174 13.86 -3.32 -15.68
N TRP A 175 13.63 -4.29 -16.56
CA TRP A 175 14.52 -4.63 -17.65
C TRP A 175 13.79 -4.49 -18.98
N ARG A 176 14.45 -3.85 -19.93
CA ARG A 176 13.93 -3.65 -21.29
C ARG A 176 14.79 -4.37 -22.30
N ARG A 177 14.16 -5.09 -23.21
CA ARG A 177 14.80 -5.74 -24.36
C ARG A 177 14.98 -4.72 -25.47
N GLY A 178 16.21 -4.52 -25.91
CA GLY A 178 16.53 -3.69 -27.07
C GLY A 178 16.41 -4.45 -28.39
N ALA A 179 16.50 -3.73 -29.51
CA ALA A 179 16.45 -4.30 -30.87
C ALA A 179 17.53 -5.37 -31.14
N SER A 180 18.68 -5.29 -30.45
CA SER A 180 19.74 -6.28 -30.50
C SER A 180 19.45 -7.55 -29.67
N GLY A 181 18.27 -7.68 -29.07
CA GLY A 181 17.91 -8.77 -28.17
C GLY A 181 18.55 -8.69 -26.80
N ARG A 182 19.39 -7.67 -26.52
CA ARG A 182 20.02 -7.45 -25.21
C ARG A 182 19.05 -6.79 -24.24
N TRP A 183 19.20 -7.13 -22.96
CA TRP A 183 18.39 -6.59 -21.88
C TRP A 183 19.13 -5.48 -21.14
N THR A 184 18.49 -4.33 -20.96
CA THR A 184 19.06 -3.18 -20.27
C THR A 184 18.22 -2.86 -19.03
N GLN A 185 18.85 -2.77 -17.88
CA GLN A 185 18.19 -2.40 -16.63
C GLN A 185 17.87 -0.89 -16.62
N LYS A 186 16.60 -0.54 -16.36
CA LYS A 186 16.22 0.82 -16.04
C LYS A 186 16.58 1.10 -14.59
N VAL A 187 17.40 2.11 -14.35
CA VAL A 187 17.74 2.58 -13.02
C VAL A 187 16.73 3.64 -12.61
N ASP A 188 16.06 3.46 -11.48
CA ASP A 188 15.21 4.50 -10.89
C ASP A 188 16.11 5.60 -10.31
N ALA A 189 16.01 6.80 -10.85
CA ALA A 189 16.73 7.97 -10.35
C ALA A 189 16.41 8.29 -8.88
N SER A 190 15.29 7.79 -8.35
CA SER A 190 14.82 8.02 -6.99
C SER A 190 15.32 7.00 -5.97
N SER A 191 15.92 5.88 -6.39
CA SER A 191 16.27 4.77 -5.50
C SER A 191 17.54 4.98 -4.66
N ASP A 192 18.37 5.98 -4.98
CA ASP A 192 19.62 6.25 -4.25
C ASP A 192 19.46 7.36 -3.19
N ARG A 193 18.59 7.09 -2.20
CA ARG A 193 18.44 7.97 -1.02
C ARG A 193 19.70 8.06 -0.13
N SER A 194 20.69 7.19 -0.32
CA SER A 194 21.89 7.15 0.51
C SER A 194 22.95 8.19 0.10
N ARG A 195 22.79 8.85 -1.06
CA ARG A 195 23.77 9.84 -1.57
C ARG A 195 23.11 10.99 -2.33
N PRO A 196 22.57 12.01 -1.65
CA PRO A 196 22.10 13.21 -2.31
C PRO A 196 23.31 13.92 -2.96
N GLY A 197 23.26 14.12 -4.29
CA GLY A 197 24.25 14.92 -5.03
C GLY A 197 25.13 14.17 -6.03
N LYS A 198 25.01 12.85 -6.20
CA LYS A 198 25.69 12.14 -7.30
C LYS A 198 24.70 11.78 -8.41
N THR A 199 24.43 12.71 -9.29
CA THR A 199 23.89 12.46 -10.64
C THR A 199 24.94 11.80 -11.53
N GLY A 200 25.42 10.63 -11.14
CA GLY A 200 26.23 9.79 -12.01
C GLY A 200 25.30 8.81 -12.69
N CYS A 201 25.04 8.98 -13.98
CA CYS A 201 24.52 7.93 -14.85
C CYS A 201 25.39 6.68 -14.67
N ARG A 202 25.02 5.75 -13.79
CA ARG A 202 25.59 4.41 -13.87
C ARG A 202 25.13 3.88 -15.22
N SER A 203 26.08 3.56 -16.08
CA SER A 203 25.85 2.83 -17.32
C SER A 203 24.93 1.65 -17.00
N ALA A 204 23.71 1.66 -17.55
CA ALA A 204 22.77 0.60 -17.33
C ALA A 204 23.40 -0.71 -17.83
N ALA A 205 23.49 -1.73 -16.98
CA ALA A 205 24.03 -3.03 -17.36
C ALA A 205 23.25 -3.55 -18.58
N SER A 206 23.94 -3.84 -19.68
CA SER A 206 23.36 -4.40 -20.88
C SER A 206 23.78 -5.88 -20.98
N LEU A 207 22.83 -6.79 -20.83
CA LEU A 207 23.07 -8.22 -20.75
C LEU A 207 22.51 -8.96 -21.96
N SER A 208 23.19 -10.03 -22.38
CA SER A 208 22.56 -11.02 -23.26
C SER A 208 21.41 -11.73 -22.54
N PRO A 209 20.49 -12.39 -23.23
CA PRO A 209 19.45 -13.20 -22.61
C PRO A 209 20.00 -14.19 -21.56
N ALA A 210 21.03 -14.96 -21.91
CA ALA A 210 21.70 -15.88 -20.99
C ALA A 210 22.36 -15.15 -19.81
N GLY A 211 22.93 -13.95 -20.04
CA GLY A 211 23.51 -13.12 -18.97
C GLY A 211 22.46 -12.62 -17.98
N LEU A 212 21.26 -12.27 -18.44
CA LEU A 212 20.15 -11.89 -17.57
C LEU A 212 19.70 -13.08 -16.70
N VAL A 213 19.51 -14.26 -17.31
CA VAL A 213 19.16 -15.49 -16.57
C VAL A 213 20.20 -15.79 -15.49
N ALA A 214 21.49 -15.75 -15.83
CA ALA A 214 22.57 -15.98 -14.88
C ALA A 214 22.55 -14.98 -13.73
N GLN A 215 22.32 -13.68 -14.02
CA GLN A 215 22.23 -12.66 -12.98
C GLN A 215 21.01 -12.85 -12.06
N LEU A 216 19.85 -13.23 -12.62
CA LEU A 216 18.65 -13.50 -11.81
C LEU A 216 18.87 -14.74 -10.93
N ALA A 217 19.49 -15.78 -11.45
CA ALA A 217 19.86 -16.97 -10.71
C ALA A 217 20.80 -16.62 -9.55
N GLU A 218 21.87 -15.87 -9.80
CA GLU A 218 22.81 -15.41 -8.78
C GLU A 218 22.11 -14.59 -7.68
N GLN A 219 21.31 -13.59 -8.05
CA GLN A 219 20.57 -12.77 -7.09
C GLN A 219 19.58 -13.60 -6.25
N SER A 220 19.04 -14.67 -6.83
CA SER A 220 18.09 -15.56 -6.15
C SER A 220 18.71 -16.44 -5.07
N MET A 221 20.04 -16.53 -5.00
CA MET A 221 20.75 -17.16 -3.88
C MET A 221 20.50 -16.45 -2.54
N LEU A 222 20.26 -15.14 -2.59
CA LEU A 222 19.97 -14.32 -1.39
C LEU A 222 18.47 -14.16 -1.12
N LYS A 223 17.66 -14.06 -2.15
CA LYS A 223 16.22 -13.80 -2.05
C LYS A 223 15.50 -14.36 -3.28
N SER A 224 14.48 -15.17 -3.08
CA SER A 224 13.61 -15.61 -4.18
C SER A 224 13.07 -14.42 -4.97
N LEU A 225 13.15 -14.50 -6.30
CA LEU A 225 12.76 -13.44 -7.22
C LEU A 225 11.54 -13.86 -8.05
N LEU A 226 10.66 -12.90 -8.27
CA LEU A 226 9.49 -13.01 -9.14
C LEU A 226 9.71 -12.16 -10.39
N VAL A 227 9.55 -12.75 -11.56
CA VAL A 227 9.61 -12.07 -12.87
C VAL A 227 8.19 -11.95 -13.41
N GLN A 228 7.77 -10.75 -13.75
CA GLN A 228 6.45 -10.45 -14.31
C GLN A 228 6.60 -9.57 -15.55
N PRO A 229 5.63 -9.56 -16.50
CA PRO A 229 5.61 -8.52 -17.52
C PRO A 229 5.45 -7.16 -16.84
N ARG A 230 6.02 -6.12 -17.42
CA ARG A 230 5.75 -4.77 -16.96
C ARG A 230 4.32 -4.40 -17.33
N ILE A 231 3.53 -4.03 -16.33
CA ILE A 231 2.19 -3.47 -16.54
C ILE A 231 2.31 -1.98 -16.85
N VAL A 232 1.49 -1.52 -17.79
CA VAL A 232 1.36 -0.11 -18.18
C VAL A 232 -0.06 0.36 -17.91
N ASN A 233 -0.22 1.67 -17.74
CA ASN A 233 -1.54 2.29 -17.55
C ASN A 233 -2.43 2.10 -18.78
N HIS A 234 -3.74 2.05 -18.55
CA HIS A 234 -4.73 2.26 -19.60
C HIS A 234 -4.45 3.57 -20.35
N PRO A 235 -4.68 3.67 -21.68
CA PRO A 235 -4.37 4.88 -22.45
C PRO A 235 -4.90 6.17 -21.84
N ASP A 236 -6.13 6.19 -21.33
CA ASP A 236 -6.74 7.39 -20.71
C ASP A 236 -6.00 7.81 -19.43
N ILE A 237 -5.52 6.85 -18.66
CA ILE A 237 -4.70 7.10 -17.46
C ILE A 237 -3.30 7.57 -17.87
N ALA A 238 -2.71 6.94 -18.90
CA ALA A 238 -1.39 7.30 -19.39
C ALA A 238 -1.35 8.72 -19.97
N ALA A 239 -2.44 9.18 -20.58
CA ALA A 239 -2.56 10.55 -21.08
C ALA A 239 -2.40 11.61 -19.99
N ILE A 240 -2.76 11.29 -18.74
CA ILE A 240 -2.69 12.21 -17.58
C ILE A 240 -1.39 11.97 -16.78
N PHE A 241 -1.08 10.71 -16.48
CA PHE A 241 -0.02 10.34 -15.52
C PHE A 241 1.26 9.82 -16.20
N GLY A 242 1.26 9.71 -17.53
CA GLY A 242 2.41 9.21 -18.29
C GLY A 242 2.68 7.72 -18.11
N ASN A 243 3.96 7.34 -18.27
CA ASN A 243 4.39 5.94 -18.32
C ASN A 243 4.62 5.28 -16.95
N GLY A 244 4.57 6.05 -15.87
CA GLY A 244 4.65 5.51 -14.52
C GLY A 244 3.32 4.83 -14.15
N LEU A 245 3.38 3.61 -13.63
CA LEU A 245 2.17 2.88 -13.27
C LEU A 245 1.45 3.57 -12.11
N MET A 246 0.24 4.06 -12.36
CA MET A 246 -0.68 4.50 -11.31
C MET A 246 -1.25 3.27 -10.60
N SER A 247 -1.06 3.16 -9.30
CA SER A 247 -1.70 2.14 -8.50
C SER A 247 -2.89 2.69 -7.74
N ILE A 248 -3.95 1.90 -7.67
CA ILE A 248 -5.19 2.24 -6.96
C ILE A 248 -5.22 1.37 -5.71
N ARG A 249 -5.26 2.01 -4.55
CA ARG A 249 -5.45 1.33 -3.27
C ARG A 249 -6.91 1.30 -2.92
N VAL A 250 -7.42 0.09 -2.72
CA VAL A 250 -8.80 -0.18 -2.31
C VAL A 250 -8.76 -0.87 -0.96
N LEU A 251 -9.30 -0.24 0.08
CA LEU A 251 -9.53 -0.90 1.36
C LEU A 251 -10.91 -1.58 1.31
N SER A 252 -10.92 -2.86 1.58
CA SER A 252 -12.15 -3.64 1.73
C SER A 252 -12.20 -4.38 3.06
N GLY A 253 -13.42 -4.66 3.51
CA GLY A 253 -13.68 -5.54 4.63
C GLY A 253 -14.67 -6.62 4.24
N ILE A 254 -14.68 -7.74 4.96
CA ILE A 254 -15.59 -8.85 4.75
C ILE A 254 -16.28 -9.24 6.06
N ALA A 255 -17.59 -9.36 6.04
CA ALA A 255 -18.40 -9.89 7.13
C ALA A 255 -19.54 -10.72 6.56
N ASP A 256 -19.84 -11.86 7.17
CA ASP A 256 -20.93 -12.76 6.78
C ASP A 256 -20.90 -13.16 5.30
N GLY A 257 -19.69 -13.29 4.71
CA GLY A 257 -19.47 -13.60 3.31
C GLY A 257 -19.58 -12.41 2.34
N GLU A 258 -20.03 -11.25 2.82
CA GLU A 258 -20.20 -10.04 2.03
C GLU A 258 -18.95 -9.15 2.10
N VAL A 259 -18.45 -8.78 0.92
CA VAL A 259 -17.33 -7.85 0.79
C VAL A 259 -17.85 -6.44 0.60
N ARG A 260 -17.35 -5.51 1.40
CA ARG A 260 -17.65 -4.08 1.31
C ARG A 260 -16.38 -3.29 0.99
N ILE A 261 -16.49 -2.37 0.04
CA ILE A 261 -15.40 -1.44 -0.28
C ILE A 261 -15.52 -0.24 0.65
N LEU A 262 -14.51 -0.02 1.47
CA LEU A 262 -14.56 1.01 2.51
C LEU A 262 -13.94 2.33 2.06
N ARG A 263 -12.75 2.29 1.45
CA ARG A 263 -12.02 3.49 1.00
C ARG A 263 -11.23 3.19 -0.26
N THR A 264 -11.05 4.23 -1.05
CA THR A 264 -10.27 4.20 -2.29
C THR A 264 -9.34 5.41 -2.35
N VAL A 265 -8.15 5.21 -2.86
CA VAL A 265 -7.16 6.26 -3.13
C VAL A 265 -6.22 5.79 -4.24
N SER A 266 -5.64 6.70 -4.98
CA SER A 266 -4.65 6.37 -6.00
C SER A 266 -3.28 6.94 -5.64
N TYR A 267 -2.24 6.20 -6.01
CA TYR A 267 -0.85 6.62 -5.96
C TYR A 267 -0.32 6.77 -7.38
N ALA A 268 -0.03 7.98 -7.76
CA ALA A 268 0.57 8.31 -9.05
C ALA A 268 2.07 8.55 -8.86
N PRO A 269 2.94 7.85 -9.60
CA PRO A 269 4.37 8.10 -9.53
C PRO A 269 4.70 9.48 -10.11
N ALA A 270 5.77 10.11 -9.62
CA ALA A 270 6.33 11.26 -10.30
C ALA A 270 6.79 10.86 -11.71
N LEU A 271 6.76 11.81 -12.66
CA LEU A 271 7.26 11.57 -14.03
C LEU A 271 8.70 11.02 -13.93
N GLN A 272 8.97 9.99 -14.72
CA GLN A 272 10.25 9.24 -14.76
C GLN A 272 10.55 8.36 -13.53
N SER A 273 9.67 8.28 -12.53
CA SER A 273 9.81 7.32 -11.44
C SER A 273 9.25 5.94 -11.83
N ILE A 274 9.89 4.88 -11.32
CA ILE A 274 9.44 3.50 -11.51
C ILE A 274 8.38 3.13 -10.47
N THR A 275 8.44 3.76 -9.29
CA THR A 275 7.56 3.45 -8.16
C THR A 275 6.78 4.68 -7.70
N SER A 276 5.62 4.47 -7.08
CA SER A 276 4.78 5.53 -6.54
C SER A 276 5.33 6.19 -5.25
N GLN A 277 6.48 5.77 -4.74
CA GLN A 277 7.04 6.29 -3.47
C GLN A 277 7.46 7.75 -3.52
N THR A 278 7.79 8.27 -4.69
CA THR A 278 8.21 9.67 -4.91
C THR A 278 7.13 10.50 -5.61
N GLY A 279 5.95 9.93 -5.76
CA GLY A 279 4.83 10.56 -6.45
C GLY A 279 3.90 11.33 -5.51
N PHE A 280 2.66 11.33 -5.87
CA PHE A 280 1.59 12.00 -5.15
C PHE A 280 0.37 11.09 -5.03
N ILE A 281 -0.52 11.47 -4.13
CA ILE A 281 -1.75 10.75 -3.83
C ILE A 281 -2.88 11.52 -4.52
N VAL A 282 -3.83 10.79 -5.10
CA VAL A 282 -5.02 11.36 -5.73
C VAL A 282 -6.26 10.79 -5.05
N GLU A 283 -7.18 11.66 -4.65
CA GLU A 283 -8.50 11.24 -4.20
C GLU A 283 -9.19 10.44 -5.30
N VAL A 284 -9.87 9.37 -4.92
CA VAL A 284 -10.75 8.62 -5.80
C VAL A 284 -12.09 8.47 -5.10
N ASP A 285 -13.15 8.93 -5.74
CA ASP A 285 -14.51 8.68 -5.25
C ASP A 285 -14.82 7.18 -5.35
N ARG A 286 -15.19 6.58 -4.23
CA ARG A 286 -15.40 5.14 -4.11
C ARG A 286 -16.47 4.61 -5.05
N ASP A 287 -17.54 5.36 -5.23
CA ASP A 287 -18.73 4.87 -5.92
C ASP A 287 -18.61 5.09 -7.44
N SER A 288 -18.05 6.22 -7.87
CA SER A 288 -17.96 6.60 -9.28
C SER A 288 -16.60 6.37 -9.93
N GLY A 289 -15.52 6.20 -9.15
CA GLY A 289 -14.15 6.18 -9.67
C GLY A 289 -13.64 7.54 -10.15
N THR A 290 -14.33 8.61 -9.79
CA THR A 290 -13.95 9.97 -10.20
C THR A 290 -12.76 10.46 -9.37
N LEU A 291 -11.74 10.97 -10.05
CA LEU A 291 -10.56 11.55 -9.42
C LEU A 291 -10.90 12.91 -8.80
N GLY A 292 -10.42 13.11 -7.58
CA GLY A 292 -10.56 14.34 -6.83
C GLY A 292 -9.27 15.15 -6.77
N ARG A 293 -8.97 15.67 -5.58
CA ARG A 293 -7.79 16.50 -5.34
C ARG A 293 -6.51 15.66 -5.26
N VAL A 294 -5.41 16.31 -5.58
CA VAL A 294 -4.06 15.78 -5.50
C VAL A 294 -3.39 16.29 -4.24
N PHE A 295 -2.63 15.46 -3.56
CA PHE A 295 -1.83 15.83 -2.40
C PHE A 295 -0.52 15.03 -2.33
N ASN A 296 0.48 15.59 -1.66
CA ASN A 296 1.77 14.93 -1.48
C ASN A 296 1.74 13.89 -0.35
N HIS A 297 2.79 13.05 -0.27
CA HIS A 297 2.94 12.06 0.82
C HIS A 297 3.30 12.71 2.17
N GLY A 298 3.76 13.95 2.17
CA GLY A 298 4.17 14.68 3.36
C GLY A 298 2.99 15.17 4.20
N PRO A 299 3.24 15.69 5.38
CA PRO A 299 2.25 16.36 6.21
C PRO A 299 1.85 17.74 5.67
N ASP A 300 2.59 18.25 4.68
CA ASP A 300 2.28 19.48 3.98
C ASP A 300 0.95 19.33 3.25
N GLN A 301 0.01 20.20 3.56
CA GLN A 301 -1.34 20.10 3.01
C GLN A 301 -1.44 20.87 1.69
N ILE A 302 -0.63 20.47 0.72
CA ILE A 302 -0.74 20.99 -0.64
C ILE A 302 -1.84 20.20 -1.34
N PHE A 303 -2.94 20.86 -1.59
CA PHE A 303 -4.03 20.33 -2.41
C PHE A 303 -3.99 21.00 -3.77
N ALA A 304 -4.00 20.20 -4.82
CA ALA A 304 -4.09 20.66 -6.20
C ALA A 304 -5.24 19.94 -6.90
N VAL A 305 -5.73 20.54 -7.96
CA VAL A 305 -6.72 19.92 -8.85
C VAL A 305 -6.10 19.49 -10.17
N THR A 306 -4.80 19.78 -10.33
CA THR A 306 -4.00 19.51 -11.52
C THR A 306 -2.81 18.60 -11.18
N HIS A 307 -2.28 17.94 -12.18
CA HIS A 307 -1.05 17.17 -12.07
C HIS A 307 0.13 18.10 -11.74
N PRO A 308 0.88 17.86 -10.65
CA PRO A 308 1.89 18.81 -10.16
C PRO A 308 3.03 19.10 -11.13
N GLN A 309 3.29 18.21 -12.07
CA GLN A 309 4.42 18.36 -13.02
C GLN A 309 3.96 18.73 -14.44
N THR A 310 2.75 18.39 -14.85
CA THR A 310 2.25 18.66 -16.22
C THR A 310 1.19 19.77 -16.27
N GLY A 311 0.57 20.10 -15.15
CA GLY A 311 -0.55 21.06 -15.10
C GLY A 311 -1.88 20.53 -15.64
N VAL A 312 -1.94 19.28 -16.12
CA VAL A 312 -3.18 18.67 -16.62
C VAL A 312 -4.20 18.58 -15.49
N VAL A 313 -5.46 18.93 -15.77
CA VAL A 313 -6.56 18.84 -14.80
C VAL A 313 -6.85 17.36 -14.51
N ILE A 314 -6.81 17.01 -13.24
CA ILE A 314 -7.07 15.65 -12.72
C ILE A 314 -8.48 15.57 -12.13
N GLN A 315 -8.90 16.59 -11.39
CA GLN A 315 -10.20 16.59 -10.73
C GLN A 315 -11.34 16.46 -11.74
N GLY A 316 -12.25 15.54 -11.46
CA GLY A 316 -13.42 15.27 -12.31
C GLY A 316 -13.19 14.20 -13.37
N VAL A 317 -11.95 13.74 -13.58
CA VAL A 317 -11.67 12.64 -14.52
C VAL A 317 -12.18 11.32 -13.92
N ARG A 318 -12.95 10.57 -14.69
CA ARG A 318 -13.40 9.22 -14.30
C ARG A 318 -12.40 8.15 -14.76
N LEU A 319 -12.03 7.27 -13.85
CA LEU A 319 -11.19 6.12 -14.16
C LEU A 319 -11.94 5.12 -15.05
N PRO A 320 -11.29 4.58 -16.10
CA PRO A 320 -11.89 3.53 -16.92
C PRO A 320 -12.05 2.23 -16.11
N CYS A 321 -12.96 1.36 -16.52
CA CYS A 321 -13.17 0.03 -15.93
C CYS A 321 -13.31 0.02 -14.39
N TRP A 322 -13.89 1.07 -13.80
CA TRP A 322 -13.94 1.23 -12.34
C TRP A 322 -14.73 0.12 -11.67
N GLU A 323 -15.93 -0.14 -12.15
CA GLU A 323 -16.81 -1.17 -11.61
C GLU A 323 -16.17 -2.58 -11.71
N GLU A 324 -15.47 -2.86 -12.82
CA GLU A 324 -14.74 -4.12 -12.99
C GLU A 324 -13.60 -4.25 -11.96
N LEU A 325 -12.90 -3.14 -11.68
CA LEU A 325 -11.84 -3.13 -10.66
C LEU A 325 -12.39 -3.49 -9.28
N LEU A 326 -13.51 -2.89 -8.88
CA LEU A 326 -14.14 -3.19 -7.60
C LEU A 326 -14.66 -4.63 -7.53
N LEU A 327 -15.16 -5.18 -8.64
CA LEU A 327 -15.54 -6.59 -8.73
C LEU A 327 -14.33 -7.52 -8.58
N GLU A 328 -13.20 -7.23 -9.21
CA GLU A 328 -11.98 -8.02 -9.06
C GLU A 328 -11.43 -7.96 -7.63
N VAL A 329 -11.45 -6.79 -6.98
CA VAL A 329 -11.10 -6.65 -5.56
C VAL A 329 -12.03 -7.50 -4.68
N SER A 330 -13.33 -7.46 -4.96
CA SER A 330 -14.30 -8.24 -4.19
C SER A 330 -14.10 -9.75 -4.36
N ARG A 331 -13.78 -10.23 -5.58
CA ARG A 331 -13.42 -11.64 -5.84
C ARG A 331 -12.13 -12.02 -5.10
N ALA A 332 -11.13 -11.15 -5.15
CA ALA A 332 -9.87 -11.36 -4.48
C ALA A 332 -10.03 -11.45 -2.96
N HIS A 333 -10.86 -10.59 -2.36
CA HIS A 333 -11.11 -10.64 -0.92
C HIS A 333 -11.88 -11.90 -0.51
N ARG A 334 -12.87 -12.33 -1.28
CA ARG A 334 -13.53 -13.64 -1.04
C ARG A 334 -12.56 -14.82 -1.12
N ALA A 335 -11.55 -14.75 -1.99
CA ALA A 335 -10.49 -15.76 -2.05
C ALA A 335 -9.58 -15.75 -0.81
N LEU A 336 -9.51 -14.64 -0.10
CA LEU A 336 -8.77 -14.41 1.14
C LEU A 336 -9.70 -14.11 2.32
N ALA A 337 -10.85 -14.78 2.40
CA ALA A 337 -11.89 -14.55 3.41
C ALA A 337 -11.46 -14.84 4.86
N ASP A 338 -10.23 -15.31 5.06
CA ASP A 338 -9.62 -15.46 6.39
C ASP A 338 -9.17 -14.13 7.02
N TYR A 339 -9.21 -13.02 6.26
CA TYR A 339 -8.87 -11.68 6.72
C TYR A 339 -10.09 -10.78 6.80
N ALA A 340 -10.30 -10.12 7.94
CA ALA A 340 -11.40 -9.16 8.09
C ALA A 340 -11.26 -7.93 7.20
N PHE A 341 -10.05 -7.40 7.10
CA PHE A 341 -9.71 -6.19 6.34
C PHE A 341 -8.44 -6.39 5.53
N LEU A 342 -8.47 -5.97 4.27
CA LEU A 342 -7.32 -5.96 3.38
C LEU A 342 -7.30 -4.67 2.55
N ALA A 343 -6.12 -4.10 2.38
CA ALA A 343 -5.90 -3.08 1.36
C ALA A 343 -5.26 -3.72 0.13
N TRP A 344 -5.87 -3.51 -1.01
CA TRP A 344 -5.48 -4.02 -2.31
C TRP A 344 -4.77 -2.95 -3.10
N ASP A 345 -3.64 -3.26 -3.65
CA ASP A 345 -3.03 -2.46 -4.69
C ASP A 345 -3.41 -3.08 -6.04
N ALA A 346 -4.07 -2.31 -6.87
CA ALA A 346 -4.54 -2.70 -8.19
C ALA A 346 -4.11 -1.67 -9.24
N ALA A 347 -4.15 -2.04 -10.50
CA ALA A 347 -3.94 -1.12 -11.62
C ALA A 347 -4.98 -1.37 -12.71
N ILE A 348 -5.20 -0.36 -13.54
CA ILE A 348 -6.03 -0.48 -14.73
C ILE A 348 -5.11 -0.40 -15.95
N SER A 349 -4.95 -1.56 -16.61
CA SER A 349 -4.13 -1.73 -17.80
C SER A 349 -4.99 -1.60 -19.07
N PRO A 350 -4.39 -1.60 -20.27
CA PRO A 350 -5.15 -1.68 -21.54
C PRO A 350 -6.04 -2.93 -21.66
N GLN A 351 -5.74 -3.99 -20.90
CA GLN A 351 -6.53 -5.22 -20.83
C GLN A 351 -7.55 -5.23 -19.68
N GLY A 352 -7.73 -4.10 -19.03
CA GLY A 352 -8.61 -3.93 -17.88
C GLY A 352 -7.89 -3.99 -16.53
N PRO A 353 -8.65 -4.12 -15.42
CA PRO A 353 -8.10 -4.10 -14.06
C PRO A 353 -7.31 -5.36 -13.74
N VAL A 354 -6.27 -5.19 -12.90
CA VAL A 354 -5.40 -6.27 -12.43
C VAL A 354 -4.99 -6.04 -10.98
N ILE A 355 -5.04 -7.08 -10.16
CA ILE A 355 -4.58 -7.05 -8.76
C ILE A 355 -3.06 -7.20 -8.73
N ILE A 356 -2.38 -6.31 -8.01
CA ILE A 356 -0.93 -6.28 -7.83
C ILE A 356 -0.52 -7.00 -6.56
N GLU A 357 -1.11 -6.60 -5.42
CA GLU A 357 -0.83 -7.18 -4.09
C GLU A 357 -1.95 -6.86 -3.10
N ALA A 358 -1.93 -7.55 -1.96
CA ALA A 358 -2.77 -7.27 -0.81
C ALA A 358 -1.92 -6.98 0.43
N ASN A 359 -2.37 -6.06 1.26
CA ASN A 359 -1.69 -5.60 2.46
C ASN A 359 -2.62 -5.70 3.68
N GLY A 360 -2.25 -6.56 4.65
CA GLY A 360 -2.93 -6.61 5.95
C GLY A 360 -2.51 -5.47 6.89
N ASN A 361 -1.25 -5.06 6.80
CA ASN A 361 -0.76 -3.86 7.50
C ASN A 361 -0.82 -2.66 6.55
N PHE A 362 -2.02 -2.17 6.32
CA PHE A 362 -2.26 -1.08 5.39
C PHE A 362 -1.97 0.29 6.00
N GLU A 363 -1.52 1.18 5.14
CA GLU A 363 -1.27 2.57 5.47
C GLU A 363 -2.61 3.32 5.58
N THR A 364 -2.88 3.86 6.76
CA THR A 364 -4.20 4.46 7.05
C THR A 364 -4.29 5.95 6.74
N HIS A 365 -3.16 6.68 6.76
CA HIS A 365 -3.18 8.13 6.58
C HIS A 365 -3.63 8.54 5.18
N SER A 366 -3.17 7.85 4.15
CA SER A 366 -3.58 8.13 2.77
C SER A 366 -5.07 7.84 2.53
N LEU A 367 -5.63 6.85 3.23
CA LEU A 367 -7.05 6.48 3.12
C LEU A 367 -7.99 7.43 3.88
N GLN A 368 -7.47 8.17 4.87
CA GLN A 368 -8.25 9.09 5.71
C GLN A 368 -8.05 10.57 5.32
N ARG A 369 -6.92 10.90 4.73
CA ARG A 369 -6.58 12.26 4.31
C ARG A 369 -7.52 12.84 3.25
N PRO A 370 -7.95 12.08 2.22
CA PRO A 370 -8.94 12.55 1.27
C PRO A 370 -10.21 13.01 1.96
N GLY A 371 -10.54 14.32 1.80
CA GLY A 371 -11.71 14.91 2.45
C GLY A 371 -11.64 14.96 3.98
N SER A 372 -10.49 14.64 4.60
CA SER A 372 -10.34 14.53 6.07
C SER A 372 -11.44 13.65 6.67
N LYS A 373 -11.66 12.47 6.08
CA LYS A 373 -12.69 11.52 6.52
C LYS A 373 -12.04 10.45 7.41
N PRO A 374 -12.52 10.25 8.64
CA PRO A 374 -12.06 9.17 9.50
C PRO A 374 -12.38 7.80 8.88
N LEU A 375 -11.59 6.79 9.22
CA LEU A 375 -11.76 5.43 8.68
C LEU A 375 -12.79 4.62 9.47
N ILE A 376 -12.92 4.89 10.77
CA ILE A 376 -13.82 4.16 11.66
C ILE A 376 -15.20 4.82 11.58
N ASP A 377 -16.00 4.37 10.64
CA ASP A 377 -17.41 4.72 10.47
C ASP A 377 -18.32 3.51 10.74
N ASP A 378 -19.62 3.67 10.59
CA ASP A 378 -20.60 2.62 10.86
C ASP A 378 -20.37 1.37 10.02
N GLU A 379 -19.95 1.53 8.75
CA GLU A 379 -19.64 0.43 7.86
C GLU A 379 -18.43 -0.37 8.32
N PHE A 380 -17.36 0.34 8.73
CA PHE A 380 -16.18 -0.27 9.33
C PHE A 380 -16.53 -0.98 10.66
N LEU A 381 -17.29 -0.32 11.53
CA LEU A 381 -17.68 -0.86 12.83
C LEU A 381 -18.54 -2.11 12.70
N SER A 382 -19.43 -2.18 11.72
CA SER A 382 -20.26 -3.38 11.52
C SER A 382 -19.41 -4.60 11.19
N ILE A 383 -18.39 -4.46 10.35
CA ILE A 383 -17.44 -5.54 10.04
C ILE A 383 -16.61 -5.90 11.26
N PHE A 384 -16.10 -4.89 11.96
CA PHE A 384 -15.31 -5.09 13.19
C PHE A 384 -16.08 -5.89 14.24
N GLU A 385 -17.36 -5.57 14.46
CA GLU A 385 -18.19 -6.26 15.45
C GLU A 385 -18.53 -7.69 15.05
N SER A 386 -18.83 -7.95 13.78
CA SER A 386 -19.03 -9.31 13.27
C SER A 386 -17.78 -10.18 13.58
N TRP A 387 -16.60 -9.71 13.29
CA TRP A 387 -15.35 -10.46 13.55
C TRP A 387 -15.02 -10.57 15.04
N ARG A 388 -15.34 -9.55 15.84
CA ARG A 388 -15.17 -9.61 17.29
C ARG A 388 -16.02 -10.73 17.90
N ASN A 389 -17.28 -10.85 17.47
CA ASN A 389 -18.18 -11.89 17.96
C ASN A 389 -17.67 -13.30 17.57
N LEU A 390 -17.25 -13.49 16.31
CA LEU A 390 -16.63 -14.74 15.86
C LEU A 390 -15.39 -15.14 16.67
N THR A 391 -14.57 -14.16 17.05
CA THR A 391 -13.35 -14.41 17.82
C THR A 391 -13.66 -14.80 19.26
N LEU A 392 -14.69 -14.21 19.87
CA LEU A 392 -15.15 -14.55 21.22
C LEU A 392 -15.76 -15.95 21.27
N GLU A 393 -16.57 -16.33 20.29
CA GLU A 393 -17.16 -17.66 20.18
C GLU A 393 -16.11 -18.77 20.00
N SER A 394 -15.07 -18.50 19.21
CA SER A 394 -13.97 -19.45 18.98
C SER A 394 -13.06 -19.62 20.20
N GLY A 395 -12.85 -18.57 20.98
CA GLY A 395 -12.06 -18.59 22.22
C GLY A 395 -12.76 -19.32 23.37
N GLY A 396 -14.10 -19.33 23.39
CA GLY A 396 -14.91 -20.04 24.40
C GLY A 396 -14.99 -21.56 24.21
N ARG A 397 -14.59 -22.08 23.05
CA ARG A 397 -14.59 -23.54 22.75
C ARG A 397 -13.25 -24.24 23.03
N SER A 398 -12.24 -23.48 23.51
CA SER A 398 -10.87 -24.00 23.73
C SER A 398 -10.51 -24.08 25.24
N GLN A 399 -11.49 -24.13 26.14
CA GLN A 399 -11.30 -24.40 27.57
C GLN A 399 -11.80 -25.76 27.96
#